data_14be79b5467ddf88a3e772f2416dfc7e
#
_entry.id   14be79b5467ddf88a3e772f2416dfc7e
#
_cell.length_a   1.000
_cell.length_b   1.000
_cell.length_c   1.000
_cell.angle_alpha   90.00
_cell.angle_beta   90.00
_cell.angle_gamma   90.00
#
_symmetry.space_group_name_H-M   'P 1'
#
loop_
_entity.id
_entity.type
_entity.pdbx_description
1 polymer ?
#
loop_
_entity_poly.entity_id
_entity_poly.type
_entity_poly.pdbx_seq_one_letter_code
_entity_poly.pdbx_strand_id
1 'polypeptide(L)'
;VFHPGKPFSPPVAAFAILIPSRPSLGEGDGVRSGGSAQKTDSRAMIKQLIKFSLNHIPRPVLQRIAGWAVPAAGLLYKGRGVECPVCGAKYRKFMPYGYVQPRPNALCPKCLSLERHRLLWLYLTRETDLLTAFPRTLHIAPEVCIMRHLKPHFRPHPGQYVTADLESPLADIHFDVQQIPLADDSVDVVICNHILEHVADDRKALRELHRILKPGGWGIVLSPVDRDYERTYEDDSITDPDERTRIFGQYDHRRIYGADYADRLREAGFEAADIDYAATFTDEERRLYALPADHIYVVYKV
;
A
#
# COMPACT_ATOMS: atom_id res chain seq x y z
N VAL A 1 23.52 -3.80 -22.39
CA VAL A 1 22.82 -3.55 -23.66
C VAL A 1 21.36 -3.39 -23.33
N PHE A 2 20.86 -2.15 -23.35
CA PHE A 2 19.45 -1.82 -23.08
C PHE A 2 18.59 -2.21 -24.28
N HIS A 3 17.51 -2.96 -24.04
CA HIS A 3 16.42 -3.10 -24.98
C HIS A 3 15.29 -2.14 -24.57
N PRO A 4 14.93 -1.13 -25.39
CA PRO A 4 13.77 -0.30 -25.14
C PRO A 4 12.52 -0.98 -25.72
N GLY A 5 11.48 -1.15 -24.92
CA GLY A 5 10.15 -1.39 -25.45
C GLY A 5 9.35 -2.52 -24.84
N LYS A 6 8.82 -2.33 -23.63
CA LYS A 6 7.49 -2.83 -23.25
C LYS A 6 6.87 -1.83 -22.25
N PRO A 7 5.64 -1.36 -22.44
CA PRO A 7 5.00 -0.45 -21.49
C PRO A 7 4.69 -1.19 -20.20
N PHE A 8 5.21 -0.66 -19.12
CA PHE A 8 4.92 -1.09 -17.75
C PHE A 8 3.43 -0.84 -17.46
N SER A 9 2.67 -1.88 -17.17
CA SER A 9 1.27 -1.76 -16.81
C SER A 9 1.15 -1.36 -15.34
N PRO A 10 0.39 -0.30 -15.00
CA PRO A 10 0.27 0.21 -13.64
C PRO A 10 -0.63 -0.66 -12.77
N PRO A 11 -0.51 -0.59 -11.44
CA PRO A 11 -1.47 -1.23 -10.54
C PRO A 11 -2.88 -0.72 -10.84
N VAL A 12 -3.79 -1.66 -11.09
CA VAL A 12 -5.17 -1.52 -11.56
C VAL A 12 -6.09 -0.81 -10.53
N ALA A 13 -5.53 -0.34 -9.44
CA ALA A 13 -6.23 0.05 -8.23
C ALA A 13 -7.10 1.31 -8.32
N ALA A 14 -6.86 2.21 -9.26
CA ALA A 14 -7.54 3.52 -9.24
C ALA A 14 -8.99 3.50 -9.77
N PHE A 15 -9.40 2.48 -10.53
CA PHE A 15 -10.71 2.44 -11.19
C PHE A 15 -11.73 1.46 -10.55
N ALA A 16 -11.33 0.59 -9.64
CA ALA A 16 -12.26 -0.30 -8.93
C ALA A 16 -13.27 0.44 -8.03
N ILE A 17 -13.14 1.73 -7.91
CA ILE A 17 -13.84 2.61 -6.95
C ILE A 17 -15.32 2.86 -7.34
N LEU A 18 -15.72 2.64 -8.59
CA LEU A 18 -17.01 3.11 -9.11
C LEU A 18 -18.16 2.06 -9.10
N ILE A 19 -17.97 0.88 -8.52
CA ILE A 19 -19.05 -0.13 -8.47
C ILE A 19 -19.61 -0.22 -7.06
N PRO A 20 -20.85 0.27 -6.79
CA PRO A 20 -21.47 0.09 -5.49
C PRO A 20 -21.78 -1.39 -5.23
N SER A 21 -21.28 -1.94 -4.14
CA SER A 21 -21.70 -3.25 -3.62
C SER A 21 -23.14 -3.15 -3.08
N ARG A 22 -24.02 -4.02 -3.52
CA ARG A 22 -25.36 -4.18 -2.94
C ARG A 22 -25.26 -4.80 -1.54
N PRO A 23 -26.11 -4.40 -0.59
CA PRO A 23 -26.24 -5.10 0.67
C PRO A 23 -26.72 -6.56 0.42
N SER A 24 -26.13 -7.50 1.15
CA SER A 24 -26.58 -8.88 1.23
C SER A 24 -27.97 -8.91 1.87
N LEU A 25 -28.98 -9.30 1.11
CA LEU A 25 -30.27 -9.70 1.63
C LEU A 25 -30.17 -11.18 2.00
N GLY A 26 -30.62 -11.49 3.21
CA GLY A 26 -30.63 -12.84 3.76
C GLY A 26 -31.40 -13.83 2.92
N GLU A 27 -31.07 -15.10 3.11
CA GLU A 27 -31.70 -16.25 2.51
C GLU A 27 -33.21 -16.24 2.76
N GLY A 28 -33.98 -16.34 1.68
CA GLY A 28 -35.41 -16.58 1.69
C GLY A 28 -35.77 -17.31 0.40
N ASP A 29 -36.09 -18.58 0.52
CA ASP A 29 -36.54 -19.47 -0.56
C ASP A 29 -37.73 -18.87 -1.31
N GLY A 30 -37.67 -18.84 -2.63
CA GLY A 30 -38.78 -18.44 -3.48
C GLY A 30 -38.46 -18.48 -4.95
N VAL A 31 -38.72 -19.62 -5.57
CA VAL A 31 -38.69 -19.84 -7.03
C VAL A 31 -39.57 -18.82 -7.75
N ARG A 32 -39.01 -17.97 -8.61
CA ARG A 32 -39.70 -17.42 -9.80
C ARG A 32 -38.69 -17.10 -10.90
N SER A 33 -38.88 -17.71 -12.03
CA SER A 33 -38.23 -17.54 -13.32
C SER A 33 -38.49 -16.19 -13.95
N GLY A 34 -37.47 -15.62 -14.60
CA GLY A 34 -37.61 -14.55 -15.58
C GLY A 34 -36.90 -13.24 -15.17
N GLY A 35 -35.76 -12.94 -15.78
CA GLY A 35 -35.15 -11.59 -15.75
C GLY A 35 -33.65 -11.49 -15.46
N SER A 36 -32.84 -12.52 -15.70
CA SER A 36 -31.40 -12.49 -15.31
C SER A 36 -30.40 -12.10 -16.43
N ALA A 37 -30.82 -12.02 -17.69
CA ALA A 37 -29.89 -11.83 -18.82
C ALA A 37 -29.34 -10.38 -18.95
N GLN A 38 -30.12 -9.34 -18.65
CA GLN A 38 -29.69 -7.94 -18.87
C GLN A 38 -28.74 -7.35 -17.82
N LYS A 39 -28.67 -7.92 -16.59
CA LYS A 39 -27.82 -7.39 -15.53
C LYS A 39 -26.36 -7.89 -15.57
N THR A 40 -26.13 -9.04 -16.18
CA THR A 40 -24.79 -9.62 -16.36
C THR A 40 -23.97 -8.89 -17.42
N ASP A 41 -24.62 -8.40 -18.46
CA ASP A 41 -23.98 -7.74 -19.59
C ASP A 41 -23.37 -6.36 -19.22
N SER A 42 -24.08 -5.56 -18.43
CA SER A 42 -23.60 -4.24 -18.00
C SER A 42 -22.34 -4.30 -17.11
N ARG A 43 -22.21 -5.35 -16.27
CA ARG A 43 -21.01 -5.52 -15.43
C ARG A 43 -19.78 -5.99 -16.21
N ALA A 44 -20.00 -6.86 -17.21
CA ALA A 44 -18.93 -7.31 -18.10
C ALA A 44 -18.44 -6.15 -18.96
N MET A 45 -19.34 -5.34 -19.51
CA MET A 45 -19.03 -4.15 -20.31
C MET A 45 -18.27 -3.07 -19.50
N ILE A 46 -18.67 -2.82 -18.25
CA ILE A 46 -17.95 -1.89 -17.37
C ILE A 46 -16.53 -2.39 -17.06
N LYS A 47 -16.36 -3.70 -16.80
CA LYS A 47 -15.03 -4.29 -16.60
C LYS A 47 -14.14 -4.16 -17.84
N GLN A 48 -14.69 -4.38 -19.02
CA GLN A 48 -13.96 -4.21 -20.29
C GLN A 48 -13.59 -2.74 -20.55
N LEU A 49 -14.50 -1.81 -20.28
CA LEU A 49 -14.23 -0.35 -20.37
C LEU A 49 -13.14 0.08 -19.39
N ILE A 50 -13.15 -0.43 -18.16
CA ILE A 50 -12.11 -0.16 -17.17
C ILE A 50 -10.77 -0.73 -17.64
N LYS A 51 -10.74 -1.99 -18.10
CA LYS A 51 -9.51 -2.62 -18.63
C LYS A 51 -8.97 -1.86 -19.85
N PHE A 52 -9.84 -1.44 -20.76
CA PHE A 52 -9.48 -0.62 -21.92
C PHE A 52 -8.89 0.74 -21.49
N SER A 53 -9.53 1.44 -20.56
CA SER A 53 -9.06 2.74 -20.07
C SER A 53 -7.70 2.64 -19.37
N LEU A 54 -7.48 1.59 -18.59
CA LEU A 54 -6.21 1.33 -17.91
C LEU A 54 -5.05 1.05 -18.86
N ASN A 55 -5.34 0.43 -20.01
CA ASN A 55 -4.32 0.09 -21.00
C ASN A 55 -4.01 1.23 -21.98
N HIS A 56 -4.91 2.21 -22.15
CA HIS A 56 -4.80 3.23 -23.21
C HIS A 56 -4.66 4.67 -22.67
N ILE A 57 -4.95 4.91 -21.39
CA ILE A 57 -4.85 6.25 -20.80
C ILE A 57 -3.56 6.33 -19.96
N PRO A 58 -2.67 7.32 -20.21
CA PRO A 58 -1.46 7.50 -19.43
C PRO A 58 -1.75 7.66 -17.92
N ARG A 59 -0.92 7.02 -17.09
CA ARG A 59 -1.02 7.04 -15.62
C ARG A 59 -1.29 8.43 -15.02
N PRO A 60 -0.56 9.49 -15.41
CA PRO A 60 -0.78 10.83 -14.84
C PRO A 60 -2.20 11.37 -15.09
N VAL A 61 -2.80 11.02 -16.23
CA VAL A 61 -4.16 11.43 -16.56
C VAL A 61 -5.17 10.69 -15.70
N LEU A 62 -4.99 9.36 -15.54
CA LEU A 62 -5.83 8.55 -14.64
C LEU A 62 -5.75 9.03 -13.20
N GLN A 63 -4.56 9.36 -12.72
CA GLN A 63 -4.36 9.91 -11.37
C GLN A 63 -5.03 11.27 -11.19
N ARG A 64 -4.99 12.15 -12.21
CA ARG A 64 -5.71 13.43 -12.18
C ARG A 64 -7.22 13.23 -12.13
N ILE A 65 -7.75 12.35 -13.00
CA ILE A 65 -9.19 12.05 -13.03
C ILE A 65 -9.63 11.45 -11.68
N ALA A 66 -8.91 10.48 -11.14
CA ALA A 66 -9.18 9.90 -9.84
C ALA A 66 -9.11 10.95 -8.71
N GLY A 67 -8.14 11.87 -8.78
CA GLY A 67 -7.98 12.98 -7.84
C GLY A 67 -9.19 13.92 -7.77
N TRP A 68 -10.01 14.01 -8.82
CA TRP A 68 -11.24 14.80 -8.86
C TRP A 68 -12.49 13.97 -8.64
N ALA A 69 -12.58 12.82 -9.31
CA ALA A 69 -13.78 11.98 -9.30
C ALA A 69 -14.02 11.32 -7.93
N VAL A 70 -12.94 10.88 -7.26
CA VAL A 70 -13.06 10.20 -5.96
C VAL A 70 -13.53 11.12 -4.84
N PRO A 71 -12.97 12.33 -4.66
CA PRO A 71 -13.50 13.29 -3.69
C PRO A 71 -14.95 13.69 -3.97
N ALA A 72 -15.32 13.88 -5.25
CA ALA A 72 -16.70 14.18 -5.63
C ALA A 72 -17.66 13.04 -5.26
N ALA A 73 -17.29 11.78 -5.59
CA ALA A 73 -18.04 10.61 -5.15
C ALA A 73 -18.08 10.46 -3.63
N GLY A 74 -17.04 10.94 -2.94
CA GLY A 74 -16.96 10.98 -1.48
C GLY A 74 -18.10 11.76 -0.81
N LEU A 75 -18.71 12.71 -1.52
CA LEU A 75 -19.88 13.46 -1.01
C LEU A 75 -21.07 12.54 -0.68
N LEU A 76 -21.21 11.44 -1.45
CA LEU A 76 -22.24 10.43 -1.22
C LEU A 76 -21.98 9.57 0.04
N TYR A 77 -20.76 9.63 0.56
CA TYR A 77 -20.31 8.86 1.72
C TYR A 77 -20.27 9.71 3.01
N LYS A 78 -20.61 10.99 2.98
CA LYS A 78 -20.60 11.87 4.16
C LYS A 78 -21.35 11.26 5.34
N GLY A 79 -20.80 11.42 6.54
CA GLY A 79 -21.37 10.91 7.79
C GLY A 79 -20.34 10.89 8.92
N ARG A 80 -20.64 10.17 10.00
CA ARG A 80 -19.80 10.11 11.22
C ARG A 80 -19.54 8.66 11.67
N GLY A 81 -19.73 7.67 10.80
CA GLY A 81 -19.52 6.26 11.15
C GLY A 81 -18.06 5.85 11.18
N VAL A 82 -17.20 6.53 10.37
CA VAL A 82 -15.75 6.28 10.32
C VAL A 82 -15.01 7.62 10.24
N GLU A 83 -13.77 7.63 10.73
CA GLU A 83 -12.86 8.77 10.69
C GLU A 83 -11.50 8.35 10.11
N CYS A 84 -10.97 9.13 9.19
CA CYS A 84 -9.63 8.88 8.64
C CYS A 84 -8.58 9.58 9.52
N PRO A 85 -7.71 8.85 10.24
CA PRO A 85 -6.70 9.47 11.09
C PRO A 85 -5.64 10.23 10.30
N VAL A 86 -5.46 9.91 9.00
CA VAL A 86 -4.49 10.59 8.13
C VAL A 86 -4.93 12.02 7.78
N CYS A 87 -6.22 12.23 7.46
CA CYS A 87 -6.69 13.54 6.97
C CYS A 87 -7.84 14.16 7.79
N GLY A 88 -8.27 13.52 8.88
CA GLY A 88 -9.34 13.98 9.77
C GLY A 88 -10.76 13.95 9.16
N ALA A 89 -10.91 13.41 7.93
CA ALA A 89 -12.22 13.41 7.28
C ALA A 89 -13.13 12.31 7.85
N LYS A 90 -14.43 12.65 8.00
CA LYS A 90 -15.46 11.76 8.55
C LYS A 90 -16.46 11.36 7.49
N TYR A 91 -16.80 10.05 7.48
CA TYR A 91 -17.73 9.46 6.54
C TYR A 91 -18.66 8.48 7.26
N ARG A 92 -19.79 8.10 6.66
CA ARG A 92 -20.60 6.99 7.18
C ARG A 92 -19.91 5.64 7.02
N LYS A 93 -19.08 5.50 5.96
CA LYS A 93 -18.14 4.41 5.66
C LYS A 93 -17.15 4.87 4.61
N PHE A 94 -15.98 4.24 4.51
CA PHE A 94 -15.07 4.46 3.40
C PHE A 94 -15.54 3.74 2.13
N MET A 95 -14.95 4.10 0.99
CA MET A 95 -15.22 3.48 -0.29
C MET A 95 -14.62 2.07 -0.36
N PRO A 96 -15.19 1.15 -1.14
CA PRO A 96 -14.56 -0.13 -1.42
C PRO A 96 -13.28 0.05 -2.23
N TYR A 97 -12.32 -0.87 -2.08
CA TYR A 97 -11.08 -0.88 -2.82
C TYR A 97 -10.63 -2.32 -3.14
N GLY A 98 -10.06 -2.52 -4.32
CA GLY A 98 -9.56 -3.79 -4.84
C GLY A 98 -10.27 -4.21 -6.11
N TYR A 99 -9.50 -4.79 -7.05
CA TYR A 99 -10.04 -5.22 -8.35
C TYR A 99 -10.45 -6.69 -8.35
N VAL A 100 -9.63 -7.56 -7.80
CA VAL A 100 -9.89 -9.02 -7.76
C VAL A 100 -10.85 -9.35 -6.62
N GLN A 101 -10.55 -8.88 -5.42
CA GLN A 101 -11.36 -9.03 -4.22
C GLN A 101 -11.62 -7.66 -3.59
N PRO A 102 -12.73 -6.99 -3.95
CA PRO A 102 -13.05 -5.68 -3.38
C PRO A 102 -13.27 -5.75 -1.88
N ARG A 103 -12.44 -5.06 -1.10
CA ARG A 103 -12.62 -4.90 0.34
C ARG A 103 -13.56 -3.73 0.59
N PRO A 104 -14.66 -3.93 1.35
CA PRO A 104 -15.53 -2.83 1.74
C PRO A 104 -14.83 -1.94 2.76
N ASN A 105 -15.24 -0.68 2.88
CA ASN A 105 -14.77 0.26 3.90
C ASN A 105 -13.24 0.49 3.91
N ALA A 106 -12.59 0.45 2.74
CA ALA A 106 -11.14 0.45 2.59
C ALA A 106 -10.54 1.83 2.30
N LEU A 107 -11.06 2.53 1.29
CA LEU A 107 -10.44 3.73 0.72
C LEU A 107 -11.07 5.01 1.27
N CYS A 108 -10.27 5.87 1.89
CA CYS A 108 -10.69 7.22 2.25
C CYS A 108 -10.92 8.09 1.00
N PRO A 109 -12.13 8.64 0.77
CA PRO A 109 -12.39 9.43 -0.43
C PRO A 109 -11.57 10.73 -0.53
N LYS A 110 -11.15 11.30 0.61
CA LYS A 110 -10.42 12.59 0.64
C LYS A 110 -8.93 12.44 0.35
N CYS A 111 -8.24 11.57 1.09
CA CYS A 111 -6.78 11.46 0.98
C CYS A 111 -6.31 10.19 0.26
N LEU A 112 -7.23 9.30 -0.11
CA LEU A 112 -6.97 8.01 -0.75
C LEU A 112 -6.16 7.04 0.11
N SER A 113 -6.12 7.24 1.44
CA SER A 113 -5.52 6.27 2.35
C SER A 113 -6.31 4.98 2.39
N LEU A 114 -5.59 3.87 2.40
CA LEU A 114 -6.12 2.52 2.65
C LEU A 114 -6.00 2.18 4.14
N GLU A 115 -6.53 1.02 4.52
CA GLU A 115 -6.52 0.50 5.89
C GLU A 115 -5.11 0.49 6.47
N ARG A 116 -4.15 -0.13 5.75
CA ARG A 116 -2.74 -0.20 6.13
C ARG A 116 -2.06 1.16 6.27
N HIS A 117 -2.43 2.14 5.43
CA HIS A 117 -1.87 3.50 5.53
C HIS A 117 -2.37 4.22 6.78
N ARG A 118 -3.61 3.93 7.23
CA ARG A 118 -4.16 4.49 8.48
C ARG A 118 -3.46 3.89 9.69
N LEU A 119 -3.20 2.57 9.67
CA LEU A 119 -2.45 1.89 10.73
C LEU A 119 -1.01 2.41 10.83
N LEU A 120 -0.33 2.50 9.68
CA LEU A 120 1.02 3.08 9.58
C LEU A 120 1.06 4.52 10.11
N TRP A 121 0.11 5.37 9.72
CA TRP A 121 0.04 6.75 10.16
C TRP A 121 -0.13 6.87 11.68
N LEU A 122 -1.01 6.05 12.26
CA LEU A 122 -1.20 6.00 13.70
C LEU A 122 0.09 5.57 14.42
N TYR A 123 0.79 4.57 13.89
CA TYR A 123 2.07 4.15 14.43
C TYR A 123 3.12 5.26 14.37
N LEU A 124 3.33 5.85 13.19
CA LEU A 124 4.30 6.95 13.00
C LEU A 124 4.04 8.14 13.92
N THR A 125 2.78 8.46 14.19
CA THR A 125 2.40 9.64 14.97
C THR A 125 2.30 9.40 16.48
N ARG A 126 2.09 8.16 16.91
CA ARG A 126 1.86 7.84 18.33
C ARG A 126 3.04 7.14 19.00
N GLU A 127 3.76 6.31 18.22
CA GLU A 127 4.77 5.40 18.75
C GLU A 127 6.20 5.81 18.35
N THR A 128 6.37 6.85 17.53
CA THR A 128 7.70 7.31 17.10
C THR A 128 7.89 8.80 17.31
N ASP A 129 9.14 9.22 17.32
CA ASP A 129 9.55 10.62 17.40
C ASP A 129 9.71 11.29 16.03
N LEU A 130 9.29 10.63 14.94
CA LEU A 130 9.44 11.10 13.57
C LEU A 130 9.01 12.55 13.36
N LEU A 131 7.88 12.94 14.01
CA LEU A 131 7.30 14.27 13.86
C LEU A 131 7.85 15.31 14.86
N THR A 132 8.64 14.90 15.83
CA THR A 132 9.17 15.79 16.88
C THR A 132 10.68 15.97 16.82
N ALA A 133 11.42 14.90 16.47
CA ALA A 133 12.86 14.93 16.37
C ALA A 133 13.38 15.32 14.98
N PHE A 134 12.53 15.24 13.93
CA PHE A 134 12.88 15.51 12.54
C PHE A 134 14.13 14.76 12.07
N PRO A 135 14.20 13.43 12.27
CA PRO A 135 15.35 12.63 11.84
C PRO A 135 15.53 12.66 10.32
N ARG A 136 16.74 12.43 9.86
CA ARG A 136 17.00 12.28 8.42
C ARG A 136 16.32 11.01 7.91
N THR A 137 15.22 11.19 7.21
CA THR A 137 14.28 10.15 6.81
C THR A 137 14.31 9.91 5.31
N LEU A 138 14.50 8.66 4.91
CA LEU A 138 14.31 8.19 3.54
C LEU A 138 12.99 7.43 3.43
N HIS A 139 12.07 7.92 2.61
CA HIS A 139 10.78 7.27 2.35
C HIS A 139 10.75 6.73 0.93
N ILE A 140 10.86 5.41 0.77
CA ILE A 140 10.95 4.71 -0.52
C ILE A 140 9.54 4.33 -0.99
N ALA A 141 9.24 4.54 -2.27
CA ALA A 141 7.92 4.38 -2.90
C ALA A 141 6.78 5.01 -2.07
N PRO A 142 6.88 6.32 -1.76
CA PRO A 142 6.09 6.94 -0.71
C PRO A 142 4.59 6.90 -1.02
N GLU A 143 3.80 6.47 -0.04
CA GLU A 143 2.36 6.57 -0.10
C GLU A 143 1.95 8.05 -0.14
N VAL A 144 1.27 8.46 -1.20
CA VAL A 144 0.91 9.87 -1.45
C VAL A 144 0.15 10.48 -0.26
N CYS A 145 -0.70 9.72 0.42
CA CYS A 145 -1.46 10.19 1.57
C CYS A 145 -0.56 10.49 2.78
N ILE A 146 0.50 9.72 3.00
CA ILE A 146 1.50 9.92 4.07
C ILE A 146 2.47 11.06 3.68
N MET A 147 3.03 10.98 2.47
CA MET A 147 3.97 11.98 1.95
C MET A 147 3.41 13.40 1.99
N ARG A 148 2.12 13.58 1.66
CA ARG A 148 1.45 14.89 1.69
C ARG A 148 1.38 15.52 3.09
N HIS A 149 1.50 14.74 4.13
CA HIS A 149 1.59 15.24 5.50
C HIS A 149 3.05 15.42 5.94
N LEU A 150 3.94 14.49 5.61
CA LEU A 150 5.34 14.56 6.00
C LEU A 150 6.11 15.67 5.27
N LYS A 151 5.98 15.83 3.96
CA LYS A 151 6.69 16.90 3.22
C LYS A 151 6.46 18.32 3.78
N PRO A 152 5.21 18.77 4.03
CA PRO A 152 4.97 20.07 4.66
C PRO A 152 5.49 20.16 6.10
N HIS A 153 5.40 19.05 6.86
CA HIS A 153 5.84 19.00 8.25
C HIS A 153 7.37 19.18 8.35
N PHE A 154 8.13 18.54 7.46
CA PHE A 154 9.59 18.66 7.38
C PHE A 154 10.08 19.91 6.66
N ARG A 155 9.21 20.79 6.14
CA ARG A 155 9.61 22.01 5.43
C ARG A 155 10.57 22.91 6.23
N PRO A 156 10.43 23.08 7.57
CA PRO A 156 11.41 23.85 8.35
C PRO A 156 12.81 23.21 8.43
N HIS A 157 12.94 21.94 8.06
CA HIS A 157 14.16 21.14 8.13
C HIS A 157 14.51 20.58 6.73
N PRO A 158 14.95 21.42 5.78
CA PRO A 158 15.19 21.00 4.40
C PRO A 158 16.26 19.91 4.33
N GLY A 159 16.00 18.89 3.51
CA GLY A 159 16.89 17.73 3.35
C GLY A 159 16.74 16.64 4.43
N GLN A 160 15.95 16.86 5.48
CA GLN A 160 15.70 15.82 6.49
C GLN A 160 14.66 14.78 6.05
N TYR A 161 13.74 15.10 5.15
CA TYR A 161 12.81 14.15 4.57
C TYR A 161 12.98 14.09 3.07
N VAL A 162 13.44 12.94 2.58
CA VAL A 162 13.71 12.68 1.16
C VAL A 162 12.85 11.50 0.72
N THR A 163 12.21 11.64 -0.43
CA THR A 163 11.43 10.55 -1.03
C THR A 163 12.18 9.93 -2.21
N ALA A 164 12.11 8.62 -2.32
CA ALA A 164 12.75 7.87 -3.41
C ALA A 164 11.75 6.92 -4.07
N ASP A 165 11.92 6.67 -5.34
CA ASP A 165 11.15 5.67 -6.09
C ASP A 165 11.95 5.23 -7.32
N LEU A 166 11.62 4.09 -7.91
CA LEU A 166 12.29 3.65 -9.14
C LEU A 166 11.98 4.60 -10.31
N GLU A 167 10.71 5.00 -10.47
CA GLU A 167 10.22 5.73 -11.65
C GLU A 167 9.23 6.86 -11.34
N SER A 168 8.67 6.94 -10.14
CA SER A 168 7.60 7.88 -9.83
C SER A 168 8.07 9.33 -9.87
N PRO A 169 7.46 10.20 -10.69
CA PRO A 169 7.84 11.61 -10.77
C PRO A 169 7.50 12.42 -9.49
N LEU A 170 6.90 11.78 -8.49
CA LEU A 170 6.59 12.40 -7.19
C LEU A 170 7.74 12.27 -6.20
N ALA A 171 8.70 11.39 -6.47
CA ALA A 171 9.87 11.20 -5.65
C ALA A 171 10.94 12.29 -5.93
N ASP A 172 11.73 12.58 -4.90
CA ASP A 172 12.81 13.57 -4.98
C ASP A 172 14.05 12.98 -5.68
N ILE A 173 14.28 11.66 -5.51
CA ILE A 173 15.40 10.92 -6.14
C ILE A 173 14.92 9.57 -6.68
N HIS A 174 15.66 9.01 -7.65
CA HIS A 174 15.30 7.75 -8.32
C HIS A 174 16.44 6.75 -8.24
N PHE A 175 16.12 5.53 -7.79
CA PHE A 175 17.03 4.40 -7.75
C PHE A 175 16.29 3.06 -7.56
N ASP A 176 16.99 1.96 -7.84
CA ASP A 176 16.56 0.62 -7.45
C ASP A 176 16.94 0.38 -5.98
N VAL A 177 15.99 -0.06 -5.16
CA VAL A 177 16.21 -0.38 -3.74
C VAL A 177 17.27 -1.46 -3.52
N GLN A 178 17.57 -2.26 -4.54
CA GLN A 178 18.65 -3.27 -4.53
C GLN A 178 20.05 -2.63 -4.73
N GLN A 179 20.11 -1.32 -5.04
CA GLN A 179 21.35 -0.57 -5.21
C GLN A 179 21.12 0.91 -4.87
N ILE A 180 21.15 1.23 -3.59
CA ILE A 180 20.85 2.57 -3.09
C ILE A 180 22.08 3.48 -3.21
N PRO A 181 22.04 4.60 -3.97
CA PRO A 181 23.18 5.47 -4.20
C PRO A 181 23.40 6.46 -3.03
N LEU A 182 23.28 5.99 -1.81
CA LEU A 182 23.56 6.73 -0.58
C LEU A 182 24.73 6.08 0.16
N ALA A 183 25.46 6.90 0.91
CA ALA A 183 26.57 6.41 1.73
C ALA A 183 26.06 5.50 2.87
N ASP A 184 26.94 4.65 3.38
CA ASP A 184 26.70 3.89 4.59
C ASP A 184 26.39 4.85 5.74
N ASP A 185 25.55 4.42 6.68
CA ASP A 185 25.25 5.16 7.91
C ASP A 185 24.80 6.60 7.65
N SER A 186 24.01 6.84 6.61
CA SER A 186 23.66 8.17 6.12
C SER A 186 22.26 8.65 6.48
N VAL A 187 21.36 7.75 6.92
CA VAL A 187 19.96 8.08 7.29
C VAL A 187 19.64 7.59 8.69
N ASP A 188 18.79 8.31 9.41
CA ASP A 188 18.35 7.94 10.76
C ASP A 188 17.10 7.05 10.70
N VAL A 189 16.24 7.27 9.69
CA VAL A 189 14.97 6.54 9.54
C VAL A 189 14.77 6.11 8.09
N VAL A 190 14.30 4.87 7.89
CA VAL A 190 13.85 4.33 6.61
C VAL A 190 12.39 3.93 6.69
N ILE A 191 11.60 4.35 5.69
CA ILE A 191 10.22 3.87 5.47
C ILE A 191 10.21 3.19 4.10
N CYS A 192 9.97 1.87 4.08
CA CYS A 192 9.99 1.04 2.87
C CYS A 192 8.83 0.05 2.91
N ASN A 193 7.72 0.42 2.28
CA ASN A 193 6.48 -0.35 2.38
C ASN A 193 6.01 -0.86 1.03
N HIS A 194 5.63 -2.15 0.97
CA HIS A 194 5.07 -2.79 -0.22
C HIS A 194 5.97 -2.66 -1.47
N ILE A 195 7.25 -2.95 -1.30
CA ILE A 195 8.28 -2.93 -2.34
C ILE A 195 8.94 -4.30 -2.48
N LEU A 196 9.25 -4.95 -1.36
CA LEU A 196 10.08 -6.15 -1.34
C LEU A 196 9.43 -7.34 -2.06
N GLU A 197 8.11 -7.39 -2.12
CA GLU A 197 7.36 -8.40 -2.87
C GLU A 197 7.54 -8.28 -4.39
N HIS A 198 8.00 -7.14 -4.89
CA HIS A 198 8.18 -6.86 -6.32
C HIS A 198 9.62 -7.04 -6.80
N VAL A 199 10.63 -6.88 -5.91
CA VAL A 199 12.04 -6.90 -6.32
C VAL A 199 12.56 -8.31 -6.55
N ALA A 200 13.58 -8.44 -7.39
CA ALA A 200 14.16 -9.74 -7.72
C ALA A 200 14.87 -10.35 -6.51
N ASP A 201 15.71 -9.58 -5.82
CA ASP A 201 16.47 -10.01 -4.65
C ASP A 201 16.14 -9.07 -3.47
N ASP A 202 15.14 -9.45 -2.68
CA ASP A 202 14.72 -8.70 -1.50
C ASP A 202 15.76 -8.75 -0.37
N ARG A 203 16.56 -9.84 -0.27
CA ARG A 203 17.66 -9.91 0.68
C ARG A 203 18.75 -8.88 0.36
N LYS A 204 19.02 -8.66 -0.93
CA LYS A 204 19.93 -7.58 -1.35
C LYS A 204 19.36 -6.21 -1.02
N ALA A 205 18.07 -5.98 -1.29
CA ALA A 205 17.39 -4.75 -0.92
C ALA A 205 17.45 -4.50 0.59
N LEU A 206 17.17 -5.51 1.41
CA LEU A 206 17.24 -5.43 2.87
C LEU A 206 18.66 -5.11 3.36
N ARG A 207 19.71 -5.71 2.77
CA ARG A 207 21.10 -5.37 3.10
C ARG A 207 21.45 -3.93 2.74
N GLU A 208 20.93 -3.40 1.62
CA GLU A 208 21.11 -2.00 1.26
C GLU A 208 20.40 -1.06 2.25
N LEU A 209 19.17 -1.38 2.66
CA LEU A 209 18.46 -0.63 3.70
C LEU A 209 19.25 -0.63 5.03
N HIS A 210 19.79 -1.78 5.43
CA HIS A 210 20.63 -1.89 6.61
C HIS A 210 21.91 -1.08 6.47
N ARG A 211 22.58 -1.13 5.32
CA ARG A 211 23.84 -0.41 5.06
C ARG A 211 23.68 1.10 5.24
N ILE A 212 22.63 1.68 4.67
CA ILE A 212 22.41 3.14 4.70
C ILE A 212 21.89 3.65 6.03
N LEU A 213 21.25 2.80 6.84
CA LEU A 213 20.74 3.16 8.16
C LEU A 213 21.91 3.33 9.14
N LYS A 214 21.91 4.40 9.93
CA LYS A 214 22.92 4.65 10.97
C LYS A 214 22.78 3.64 12.11
N PRO A 215 23.88 3.33 12.85
CA PRO A 215 23.76 2.69 14.16
C PRO A 215 22.81 3.49 15.06
N GLY A 216 21.88 2.80 15.73
CA GLY A 216 20.81 3.42 16.50
C GLY A 216 19.64 3.95 15.68
N GLY A 217 19.72 3.90 14.33
CA GLY A 217 18.63 4.24 13.44
C GLY A 217 17.56 3.15 13.37
N TRP A 218 16.37 3.52 12.93
CA TRP A 218 15.24 2.60 12.82
C TRP A 218 14.53 2.70 11.47
N GLY A 219 13.69 1.72 11.17
CA GLY A 219 12.86 1.76 9.97
C GLY A 219 11.56 1.00 10.11
N ILE A 220 10.62 1.32 9.23
CA ILE A 220 9.41 0.51 9.02
C ILE A 220 9.54 -0.13 7.64
N VAL A 221 9.45 -1.47 7.61
CA VAL A 221 9.59 -2.27 6.40
C VAL A 221 8.40 -3.21 6.32
N LEU A 222 7.38 -2.80 5.55
CA LEU A 222 6.13 -3.55 5.43
C LEU A 222 6.04 -4.25 4.07
N SER A 223 5.51 -5.46 4.11
CA SER A 223 5.08 -6.23 2.94
C SER A 223 3.78 -6.98 3.29
N PRO A 224 2.98 -7.42 2.32
CA PRO A 224 1.87 -8.32 2.58
C PRO A 224 2.41 -9.65 3.13
N VAL A 225 2.06 -9.97 4.37
CA VAL A 225 2.43 -11.23 5.02
C VAL A 225 1.17 -12.09 5.15
N ASP A 226 1.22 -13.29 4.58
CA ASP A 226 0.19 -14.31 4.75
C ASP A 226 0.65 -15.30 5.82
N ARG A 227 0.07 -15.21 7.02
CA ARG A 227 0.46 -16.01 8.18
C ARG A 227 0.00 -17.47 8.11
N ASP A 228 -0.81 -17.83 7.11
CA ASP A 228 -1.15 -19.23 6.82
C ASP A 228 0.04 -19.97 6.20
N TYR A 229 1.01 -19.24 5.66
CA TYR A 229 2.30 -19.77 5.24
C TYR A 229 3.32 -19.68 6.39
N GLU A 230 3.85 -20.82 6.82
CA GLU A 230 4.94 -20.86 7.82
C GLU A 230 6.21 -20.19 7.30
N ARG A 231 6.49 -20.36 5.99
CA ARG A 231 7.66 -19.80 5.31
C ARG A 231 7.27 -19.06 4.05
N THR A 232 8.05 -18.06 3.74
CA THR A 232 7.96 -17.30 2.48
C THR A 232 8.03 -18.24 1.29
N TYR A 233 7.03 -18.17 0.42
CA TYR A 233 6.99 -18.88 -0.84
C TYR A 233 7.43 -17.96 -1.97
N GLU A 234 8.46 -18.38 -2.70
CA GLU A 234 8.98 -17.69 -3.89
C GLU A 234 9.39 -18.72 -4.96
N ASP A 235 9.13 -18.39 -6.23
CA ASP A 235 9.50 -19.23 -7.38
C ASP A 235 9.80 -18.33 -8.58
N ASP A 236 11.09 -18.18 -8.92
CA ASP A 236 11.54 -17.35 -10.04
C ASP A 236 11.19 -17.95 -11.42
N SER A 237 10.82 -19.22 -11.49
CA SER A 237 10.36 -19.86 -12.74
C SER A 237 9.00 -19.35 -13.20
N ILE A 238 8.19 -18.82 -12.27
CA ILE A 238 6.88 -18.24 -12.54
C ILE A 238 7.08 -16.84 -13.12
N THR A 239 7.04 -16.72 -14.43
CA THR A 239 7.27 -15.45 -15.15
C THR A 239 6.02 -14.88 -15.80
N ASP A 240 4.99 -15.71 -16.03
CA ASP A 240 3.72 -15.29 -16.62
C ASP A 240 2.91 -14.40 -15.67
N PRO A 241 2.45 -13.21 -16.10
CA PRO A 241 1.72 -12.27 -15.25
C PRO A 241 0.37 -12.79 -14.72
N ASP A 242 -0.35 -13.60 -15.51
CA ASP A 242 -1.64 -14.16 -15.08
C ASP A 242 -1.40 -15.27 -14.06
N GLU A 243 -0.35 -16.06 -14.23
CA GLU A 243 0.07 -17.07 -13.27
C GLU A 243 0.57 -16.45 -11.96
N ARG A 244 1.37 -15.38 -12.01
CA ARG A 244 1.73 -14.58 -10.83
C ARG A 244 0.52 -14.05 -10.11
N THR A 245 -0.45 -13.51 -10.83
CA THR A 245 -1.71 -13.03 -10.23
C THR A 245 -2.45 -14.15 -9.50
N ARG A 246 -2.48 -15.35 -10.07
CA ARG A 246 -3.14 -16.51 -9.46
C ARG A 246 -2.43 -17.01 -8.21
N ILE A 247 -1.09 -17.02 -8.23
CA ILE A 247 -0.26 -17.62 -7.17
C ILE A 247 0.09 -16.59 -6.10
N PHE A 248 0.61 -15.42 -6.50
CA PHE A 248 1.11 -14.39 -5.60
C PHE A 248 0.10 -13.24 -5.35
N GLY A 249 -1.10 -13.31 -5.93
CA GLY A 249 -2.16 -12.32 -5.74
C GLY A 249 -2.05 -11.08 -6.64
N GLN A 250 -0.90 -10.83 -7.30
CA GLN A 250 -0.67 -9.71 -8.22
C GLN A 250 0.32 -10.07 -9.32
N TYR A 251 0.14 -9.49 -10.52
CA TYR A 251 0.90 -9.84 -11.74
C TYR A 251 2.41 -9.57 -11.66
N ASP A 252 2.84 -8.69 -10.78
CA ASP A 252 4.23 -8.27 -10.58
C ASP A 252 4.82 -8.70 -9.22
N HIS A 253 4.04 -9.40 -8.38
CA HIS A 253 4.58 -10.05 -7.19
C HIS A 253 5.46 -11.23 -7.58
N ARG A 254 6.51 -11.45 -6.79
CA ARG A 254 7.48 -12.56 -6.95
C ARG A 254 7.42 -13.56 -5.81
N ARG A 255 6.75 -13.17 -4.69
CA ARG A 255 6.68 -13.97 -3.46
C ARG A 255 5.44 -13.66 -2.63
N ILE A 256 5.12 -14.63 -1.78
CA ILE A 256 4.20 -14.46 -0.64
C ILE A 256 5.06 -14.58 0.61
N TYR A 257 5.15 -13.52 1.39
CA TYR A 257 5.82 -13.60 2.68
C TYR A 257 4.97 -14.39 3.66
N GLY A 258 5.63 -15.33 4.37
CA GLY A 258 5.05 -16.13 5.44
C GLY A 258 5.33 -15.55 6.83
N ALA A 259 5.04 -16.34 7.84
CA ALA A 259 5.29 -15.99 9.25
C ALA A 259 6.77 -15.76 9.57
N ASP A 260 7.68 -16.25 8.70
CA ASP A 260 9.13 -16.06 8.75
C ASP A 260 9.61 -14.66 8.29
N TYR A 261 8.70 -13.74 7.95
CA TYR A 261 9.10 -12.43 7.42
C TYR A 261 10.01 -11.65 8.37
N ALA A 262 9.73 -11.68 9.68
CA ALA A 262 10.61 -11.03 10.66
C ALA A 262 12.01 -11.66 10.72
N ASP A 263 12.14 -12.97 10.52
CA ASP A 263 13.43 -13.65 10.46
C ASP A 263 14.22 -13.22 9.22
N ARG A 264 13.54 -13.03 8.09
CA ARG A 264 14.14 -12.51 6.86
C ARG A 264 14.71 -11.09 7.03
N LEU A 265 14.07 -10.25 7.84
CA LEU A 265 14.60 -8.94 8.24
C LEU A 265 15.87 -9.11 9.11
N ARG A 266 15.87 -10.05 10.06
CA ARG A 266 17.03 -10.35 10.93
C ARG A 266 18.22 -10.90 10.15
N GLU A 267 17.99 -11.72 9.12
CA GLU A 267 19.04 -12.25 8.24
C GLU A 267 19.82 -11.12 7.52
N ALA A 268 19.21 -9.95 7.31
CA ALA A 268 19.88 -8.79 6.73
C ALA A 268 20.71 -7.96 7.72
N GLY A 269 20.72 -8.34 9.01
CA GLY A 269 21.48 -7.69 10.07
C GLY A 269 20.66 -6.80 11.01
N PHE A 270 19.37 -6.68 10.82
CA PHE A 270 18.51 -5.88 11.69
C PHE A 270 18.14 -6.59 12.98
N GLU A 271 17.94 -5.85 14.05
CA GLU A 271 16.96 -6.25 15.06
C GLU A 271 15.57 -5.94 14.51
N ALA A 272 14.66 -6.93 14.51
CA ALA A 272 13.33 -6.79 13.93
C ALA A 272 12.24 -7.13 14.94
N ALA A 273 11.31 -6.21 15.12
CA ALA A 273 10.08 -6.37 15.91
C ALA A 273 8.88 -6.58 14.99
N ASP A 274 8.12 -7.64 15.25
CA ASP A 274 6.82 -7.93 14.64
C ASP A 274 5.73 -7.53 15.63
N ILE A 275 5.04 -6.44 15.37
CA ILE A 275 4.12 -5.81 16.32
C ILE A 275 2.69 -5.93 15.81
N ASP A 276 1.84 -6.70 16.50
CA ASP A 276 0.38 -6.66 16.30
C ASP A 276 -0.19 -5.33 16.82
N TYR A 277 0.13 -4.25 16.10
CA TYR A 277 -0.28 -2.91 16.51
C TYR A 277 -1.80 -2.74 16.43
N ALA A 278 -2.46 -3.44 15.53
CA ALA A 278 -3.91 -3.40 15.41
C ALA A 278 -4.62 -3.95 16.67
N ALA A 279 -4.02 -4.90 17.38
CA ALA A 279 -4.56 -5.45 18.62
C ALA A 279 -4.51 -4.47 19.81
N THR A 280 -3.69 -3.41 19.74
CA THR A 280 -3.62 -2.39 20.81
C THR A 280 -4.84 -1.46 20.83
N PHE A 281 -5.63 -1.43 19.75
CA PHE A 281 -6.82 -0.60 19.63
C PHE A 281 -8.06 -1.33 20.14
N THR A 282 -8.97 -0.59 20.76
CA THR A 282 -10.31 -1.09 21.10
C THR A 282 -11.11 -1.44 19.84
N ASP A 283 -12.12 -2.30 19.97
CA ASP A 283 -13.01 -2.63 18.85
C ASP A 283 -13.72 -1.39 18.28
N GLU A 284 -14.00 -0.40 19.12
CA GLU A 284 -14.60 0.86 18.69
C GLU A 284 -13.63 1.68 17.84
N GLU A 285 -12.38 1.82 18.26
CA GLU A 285 -11.35 2.51 17.49
C GLU A 285 -11.02 1.80 16.18
N ARG A 286 -10.91 0.45 16.21
CA ARG A 286 -10.72 -0.34 14.98
C ARG A 286 -11.82 -0.13 13.96
N ARG A 287 -13.08 -0.06 14.42
CA ARG A 287 -14.22 0.28 13.56
C ARG A 287 -14.20 1.72 13.11
N LEU A 288 -13.93 2.66 14.02
CA LEU A 288 -13.89 4.10 13.74
C LEU A 288 -12.85 4.44 12.66
N TYR A 289 -11.64 3.92 12.81
CA TYR A 289 -10.55 4.16 11.85
C TYR A 289 -10.54 3.16 10.70
N ALA A 290 -11.41 2.15 10.72
CA ALA A 290 -11.44 1.04 9.77
C ALA A 290 -10.04 0.45 9.57
N LEU A 291 -9.42 -0.01 10.67
CA LEU A 291 -8.05 -0.56 10.68
C LEU A 291 -8.06 -2.02 10.19
N PRO A 292 -6.98 -2.45 9.53
CA PRO A 292 -6.79 -3.85 9.16
C PRO A 292 -6.33 -4.66 10.38
N ALA A 293 -6.33 -5.96 10.28
CA ALA A 293 -5.69 -6.86 11.23
C ALA A 293 -4.22 -7.12 10.82
N ASP A 294 -3.51 -6.07 10.42
CA ASP A 294 -2.12 -6.16 9.96
C ASP A 294 -1.13 -5.82 11.08
N HIS A 295 0.08 -6.32 10.94
CA HIS A 295 1.20 -6.04 11.82
C HIS A 295 2.05 -4.88 11.30
N ILE A 296 2.81 -4.24 12.20
CA ILE A 296 3.86 -3.28 11.89
C ILE A 296 5.20 -3.97 12.13
N TYR A 297 6.04 -4.00 11.10
CA TYR A 297 7.40 -4.52 11.20
C TYR A 297 8.36 -3.35 11.33
N VAL A 298 9.01 -3.27 12.49
CA VAL A 298 10.00 -2.24 12.82
C VAL A 298 11.37 -2.87 12.86
N VAL A 299 12.33 -2.22 12.24
CA VAL A 299 13.73 -2.67 12.19
C VAL A 299 14.63 -1.64 12.84
N TYR A 300 15.68 -2.12 13.50
CA TYR A 300 16.71 -1.29 14.14
C TYR A 300 18.10 -1.75 13.68
N LYS A 301 19.01 -0.80 13.46
CA LYS A 301 20.43 -1.10 13.31
C LYS A 301 21.13 -0.85 14.63
N VAL A 302 21.65 -1.91 15.21
CA VAL A 302 22.39 -1.90 16.49
C VAL A 302 23.88 -1.77 16.24
#